data_6a12dcbebcc30a2aa44b70500219bec1
#
_entry.id   6a12dcbebcc30a2aa44b70500219bec1
#
_cell.length_a   1.000
_cell.length_b   1.000
_cell.length_c   1.000
_cell.angle_alpha   90.00
_cell.angle_beta   90.00
_cell.angle_gamma   90.00
#
_symmetry.space_group_name_H-M   'P 1'
#
loop_
_entity.id
_entity.type
_entity.pdbx_description
1 polymer ?
#
loop_
_entity_poly.entity_id
_entity_poly.type
_entity_poly.pdbx_seq_one_letter_code
_entity_poly.pdbx_strand_id
1 'polypeptide(L)'
;AFEAESPLAEHITNGEFSLHKGQLPQMVVGAGLAYKMGMNPAFLASAELYFPIRDRNFSLANPAASIETVRMRPSGIFSVNQQIDDDLMIVPIEEMRKLLGYEEEVSGVEIRLAEGSTAKDIRSAIKHIQKELGPEFKVLDRFRQNPSLYKMMRYEKAAIFLILIFVIIIIALNIFGSITMLIIEKKDDIETYRSLGATDQMLRRTFTLEGWLISLLGLAAGLVVGIGFSLAQQHFGFIKMPGSFLVNAYPVILQWQDVLATIAGVALIGYIIALLPVRRNIR
;
A
#
# COMPACT_ATOMS: atom_id res chain seq x y z
N ALA A 1 -20.41 -18.08 12.56
CA ALA A 1 -20.08 -16.64 12.48
C ALA A 1 -18.96 -16.42 11.46
N PHE A 2 -17.80 -17.08 11.57
CA PHE A 2 -16.63 -16.84 10.68
C PHE A 2 -16.93 -17.13 9.19
N GLU A 3 -17.67 -18.20 8.86
CA GLU A 3 -18.00 -18.55 7.48
C GLU A 3 -18.84 -17.48 6.77
N ALA A 4 -19.78 -16.86 7.49
CA ALA A 4 -20.69 -15.83 6.92
C ALA A 4 -20.06 -14.45 6.79
N GLU A 5 -19.01 -14.17 7.58
CA GLU A 5 -18.43 -12.83 7.66
C GLU A 5 -16.98 -12.76 7.12
N SER A 6 -16.46 -13.87 6.61
CA SER A 6 -15.09 -13.90 6.11
C SER A 6 -14.96 -13.13 4.80
N PRO A 7 -14.06 -12.15 4.70
CA PRO A 7 -13.78 -11.45 3.44
C PRO A 7 -13.30 -12.39 2.33
N LEU A 8 -12.76 -13.56 2.71
CA LEU A 8 -12.28 -14.56 1.76
C LEU A 8 -13.41 -15.27 1.01
N ALA A 9 -14.65 -15.23 1.53
CA ALA A 9 -15.80 -15.79 0.84
C ALA A 9 -16.08 -15.10 -0.51
N GLU A 10 -15.79 -13.82 -0.62
CA GLU A 10 -15.92 -13.05 -1.87
C GLU A 10 -14.84 -13.42 -2.91
N HIS A 11 -13.80 -14.13 -2.50
CA HIS A 11 -12.62 -14.42 -3.31
C HIS A 11 -12.49 -15.89 -3.70
N ILE A 12 -13.58 -16.64 -3.60
CA ILE A 12 -13.64 -18.03 -4.06
C ILE A 12 -13.63 -18.06 -5.59
N THR A 13 -12.65 -18.78 -6.14
CA THR A 13 -12.49 -18.99 -7.58
C THR A 13 -13.09 -20.30 -8.06
N ASN A 14 -13.16 -21.30 -7.17
CA ASN A 14 -13.72 -22.62 -7.48
C ASN A 14 -14.33 -23.23 -6.21
N GLY A 15 -15.52 -23.84 -6.30
CA GLY A 15 -16.24 -24.41 -5.18
C GLY A 15 -16.99 -23.39 -4.33
N GLU A 16 -17.12 -23.65 -3.04
CA GLU A 16 -17.87 -22.84 -2.07
C GLU A 16 -17.04 -22.60 -0.81
N PHE A 17 -17.26 -21.45 -0.14
CA PHE A 17 -16.65 -21.20 1.16
C PHE A 17 -17.47 -21.89 2.25
N SER A 18 -17.11 -23.13 2.53
CA SER A 18 -17.74 -23.93 3.59
C SER A 18 -16.70 -24.75 4.33
N LEU A 19 -16.74 -24.72 5.65
CA LEU A 19 -15.87 -25.51 6.51
C LEU A 19 -16.52 -26.81 6.97
N HIS A 20 -17.82 -26.98 6.72
CA HIS A 20 -18.57 -28.19 7.09
C HIS A 20 -19.60 -28.57 6.03
N LYS A 21 -19.72 -29.83 5.73
CA LYS A 21 -20.85 -30.39 4.97
C LYS A 21 -21.59 -31.42 5.84
N GLY A 22 -22.63 -30.94 6.52
CA GLY A 22 -23.25 -31.70 7.59
C GLY A 22 -22.30 -31.91 8.77
N GLN A 23 -21.92 -33.15 9.06
CA GLN A 23 -20.92 -33.45 10.12
C GLN A 23 -19.50 -33.65 9.58
N LEU A 24 -19.28 -33.57 8.28
CA LEU A 24 -17.97 -33.79 7.69
C LEU A 24 -17.19 -32.47 7.62
N PRO A 25 -15.98 -32.42 8.21
CA PRO A 25 -15.12 -31.22 8.13
C PRO A 25 -14.60 -31.05 6.71
N GLN A 26 -14.61 -29.81 6.26
CA GLN A 26 -14.08 -29.39 4.97
C GLN A 26 -13.04 -28.31 5.16
N MET A 27 -12.24 -28.07 4.12
CA MET A 27 -11.23 -27.02 4.13
C MET A 27 -11.35 -26.13 2.89
N VAL A 28 -10.96 -24.87 3.04
CA VAL A 28 -10.84 -23.92 1.95
C VAL A 28 -9.35 -23.61 1.75
N VAL A 29 -8.86 -23.75 0.53
CA VAL A 29 -7.42 -23.76 0.23
C VAL A 29 -7.07 -22.63 -0.72
N GLY A 30 -5.91 -22.00 -0.52
CA GLY A 30 -5.39 -21.01 -1.46
C GLY A 30 -5.05 -21.63 -2.82
N ALA A 31 -5.24 -20.86 -3.90
CA ALA A 31 -5.11 -21.36 -5.27
C ALA A 31 -3.72 -21.92 -5.59
N GLY A 32 -2.66 -21.27 -5.08
CA GLY A 32 -1.29 -21.73 -5.27
C GLY A 32 -1.00 -23.05 -4.55
N LEU A 33 -1.48 -23.19 -3.29
CA LEU A 33 -1.35 -24.40 -2.51
C LEU A 33 -2.17 -25.55 -3.13
N ALA A 34 -3.41 -25.27 -3.56
CA ALA A 34 -4.25 -26.23 -4.26
C ALA A 34 -3.61 -26.75 -5.55
N TYR A 35 -2.98 -25.86 -6.33
CA TYR A 35 -2.25 -26.24 -7.53
C TYR A 35 -1.04 -27.14 -7.22
N LYS A 36 -0.22 -26.76 -6.24
CA LYS A 36 0.96 -27.54 -5.81
C LYS A 36 0.61 -28.95 -5.34
N MET A 37 -0.55 -29.08 -4.67
CA MET A 37 -1.00 -30.34 -4.11
C MET A 37 -1.99 -31.10 -5.02
N GLY A 38 -2.34 -30.58 -6.18
CA GLY A 38 -3.28 -31.19 -7.12
C GLY A 38 -4.72 -31.29 -6.58
N MET A 39 -5.12 -30.35 -5.70
CA MET A 39 -6.45 -30.34 -5.08
C MET A 39 -7.47 -29.65 -5.97
N ASN A 40 -8.66 -30.27 -6.06
CA ASN A 40 -9.80 -29.67 -6.76
C ASN A 40 -11.09 -30.03 -6.00
N PRO A 41 -11.95 -29.05 -5.66
CA PRO A 41 -13.24 -29.30 -4.97
C PRO A 41 -14.20 -30.21 -5.74
N ALA A 42 -14.08 -30.26 -7.06
CA ALA A 42 -14.91 -31.11 -7.91
C ALA A 42 -14.56 -32.60 -7.78
N PHE A 43 -13.36 -32.93 -7.30
CA PHE A 43 -12.95 -34.33 -7.09
C PHE A 43 -13.15 -34.75 -5.65
N LEU A 44 -13.43 -36.05 -5.45
CA LEU A 44 -13.59 -36.64 -4.13
C LEU A 44 -12.26 -36.82 -3.36
N ALA A 45 -11.16 -36.26 -3.88
CA ALA A 45 -9.86 -36.33 -3.24
C ALA A 45 -9.89 -35.63 -1.88
N SER A 46 -9.35 -36.27 -0.86
CA SER A 46 -9.16 -35.71 0.47
C SER A 46 -7.67 -35.46 0.71
N ALA A 47 -7.36 -34.37 1.42
CA ALA A 47 -6.01 -34.14 1.93
C ALA A 47 -5.90 -34.65 3.37
N GLU A 48 -4.72 -35.13 3.70
CA GLU A 48 -4.38 -35.56 5.04
C GLU A 48 -3.39 -34.59 5.64
N LEU A 49 -3.75 -34.03 6.79
CA LEU A 49 -2.89 -33.15 7.58
C LEU A 49 -2.23 -33.98 8.67
N TYR A 50 -0.91 -33.87 8.76
CA TYR A 50 -0.10 -34.60 9.72
C TYR A 50 0.58 -33.64 10.67
N PHE A 51 0.53 -33.97 11.97
CA PHE A 51 1.27 -33.22 12.98
C PHE A 51 1.86 -34.16 14.04
N PRO A 52 3.10 -33.94 14.50
CA PRO A 52 3.69 -34.72 15.57
C PRO A 52 2.90 -34.57 16.88
N ILE A 53 2.61 -35.65 17.57
CA ILE A 53 1.92 -35.59 18.86
C ILE A 53 2.82 -34.92 19.89
N ARG A 54 2.30 -33.87 20.54
CA ARG A 54 3.03 -32.98 21.41
C ARG A 54 3.68 -33.67 22.63
N ASP A 55 2.96 -34.59 23.24
CA ASP A 55 3.35 -35.21 24.51
C ASP A 55 4.04 -36.58 24.36
N ARG A 56 4.38 -36.95 23.13
CA ARG A 56 5.07 -38.21 22.86
C ARG A 56 6.43 -37.99 22.23
N ASN A 57 7.45 -38.68 22.76
CA ASN A 57 8.74 -38.73 22.09
C ASN A 57 8.62 -39.42 20.74
N PHE A 58 9.15 -38.82 19.70
CA PHE A 58 9.16 -39.39 18.35
C PHE A 58 9.90 -40.75 18.38
N SER A 59 9.20 -41.81 18.07
CA SER A 59 9.77 -43.15 18.00
C SER A 59 10.15 -43.53 16.59
N LEU A 60 11.43 -43.73 16.33
CA LEU A 60 11.92 -44.23 15.05
C LEU A 60 11.45 -45.65 14.73
N ALA A 61 11.09 -46.44 15.72
CA ALA A 61 10.58 -47.78 15.54
C ALA A 61 9.13 -47.84 15.08
N ASN A 62 8.31 -46.85 15.44
CA ASN A 62 6.93 -46.70 14.99
C ASN A 62 6.58 -45.22 14.80
N PRO A 63 6.98 -44.60 13.68
CA PRO A 63 6.74 -43.19 13.41
C PRO A 63 5.23 -42.87 13.37
N ALA A 64 4.40 -43.77 12.87
CA ALA A 64 2.96 -43.55 12.73
C ALA A 64 2.24 -43.38 14.08
N ALA A 65 2.74 -44.00 15.17
CA ALA A 65 2.18 -43.84 16.51
C ALA A 65 2.52 -42.48 17.17
N SER A 66 3.40 -41.68 16.54
CA SER A 66 3.84 -40.37 17.02
C SER A 66 3.26 -39.20 16.21
N ILE A 67 2.35 -39.48 15.28
CA ILE A 67 1.77 -38.53 14.36
C ILE A 67 0.25 -38.57 14.50
N GLU A 68 -0.36 -37.39 14.74
CA GLU A 68 -1.82 -37.23 14.61
C GLU A 68 -2.15 -36.89 13.15
N THR A 69 -3.29 -37.40 12.71
CA THR A 69 -3.71 -37.22 11.31
C THR A 69 -5.18 -36.82 11.25
N VAL A 70 -5.45 -35.74 10.49
CA VAL A 70 -6.81 -35.31 10.19
C VAL A 70 -7.01 -35.31 8.69
N ARG A 71 -8.11 -35.90 8.23
CA ARG A 71 -8.46 -35.97 6.82
C ARG A 71 -9.64 -35.07 6.52
N MET A 72 -9.47 -34.16 5.56
CA MET A 72 -10.48 -33.19 5.12
C MET A 72 -10.57 -33.13 3.61
N ARG A 73 -11.73 -32.68 3.10
CA ARG A 73 -11.95 -32.43 1.67
C ARG A 73 -11.92 -30.94 1.37
N PRO A 74 -11.34 -30.53 0.24
CA PRO A 74 -11.45 -29.15 -0.19
C PRO A 74 -12.90 -28.85 -0.60
N SER A 75 -13.50 -27.83 -0.03
CA SER A 75 -14.82 -27.29 -0.39
C SER A 75 -14.71 -26.14 -1.39
N GLY A 76 -13.64 -25.34 -1.29
CA GLY A 76 -13.40 -24.21 -2.14
C GLY A 76 -11.93 -23.86 -2.28
N ILE A 77 -11.64 -23.13 -3.34
CA ILE A 77 -10.32 -22.56 -3.62
C ILE A 77 -10.48 -21.06 -3.68
N PHE A 78 -9.71 -20.33 -2.88
CA PHE A 78 -9.69 -18.87 -2.90
C PHE A 78 -8.42 -18.35 -3.57
N SER A 79 -8.48 -17.14 -4.14
CA SER A 79 -7.33 -16.44 -4.65
C SER A 79 -7.37 -14.98 -4.24
N VAL A 80 -6.35 -14.51 -3.52
CA VAL A 80 -6.19 -13.15 -3.03
C VAL A 80 -4.90 -12.53 -3.54
N ASN A 81 -3.78 -13.19 -3.25
CA ASN A 81 -2.46 -12.87 -3.76
C ASN A 81 -1.57 -14.09 -3.65
N GLN A 82 -0.50 -14.12 -4.46
CA GLN A 82 0.38 -15.29 -4.57
C GLN A 82 0.92 -15.77 -3.22
N GLN A 83 1.32 -14.87 -2.33
CA GLN A 83 1.91 -15.26 -1.03
C GLN A 83 0.88 -15.93 -0.10
N ILE A 84 -0.34 -15.40 -0.07
CA ILE A 84 -1.43 -15.98 0.73
C ILE A 84 -1.92 -17.29 0.09
N ASP A 85 -2.05 -17.29 -1.22
CA ASP A 85 -2.55 -18.41 -2.00
C ASP A 85 -1.62 -19.62 -1.95
N ASP A 86 -0.32 -19.39 -1.79
CA ASP A 86 0.71 -20.43 -1.76
C ASP A 86 0.85 -21.14 -0.39
N ASP A 87 0.47 -20.44 0.70
CA ASP A 87 0.81 -20.86 2.06
C ASP A 87 -0.40 -21.04 2.99
N LEU A 88 -1.58 -20.53 2.60
CA LEU A 88 -2.74 -20.51 3.51
C LEU A 88 -3.81 -21.53 3.15
N MET A 89 -4.28 -22.22 4.16
CA MET A 89 -5.51 -22.99 4.15
C MET A 89 -6.37 -22.64 5.38
N ILE A 90 -7.68 -22.76 5.23
CA ILE A 90 -8.65 -22.49 6.30
C ILE A 90 -9.33 -23.81 6.62
N VAL A 91 -9.31 -24.17 7.89
CA VAL A 91 -9.86 -25.43 8.40
C VAL A 91 -10.71 -25.16 9.65
N PRO A 92 -11.65 -26.01 10.00
CA PRO A 92 -12.39 -25.93 11.26
C PRO A 92 -11.45 -25.95 12.46
N ILE A 93 -11.69 -25.09 13.45
CA ILE A 93 -10.84 -24.98 14.64
C ILE A 93 -10.85 -26.27 15.46
N GLU A 94 -11.97 -26.99 15.46
CA GLU A 94 -12.14 -28.24 16.15
C GLU A 94 -11.19 -29.33 15.62
N GLU A 95 -11.04 -29.40 14.30
CA GLU A 95 -10.13 -30.35 13.66
C GLU A 95 -8.67 -29.95 13.85
N MET A 96 -8.38 -28.65 13.87
CA MET A 96 -7.03 -28.16 14.16
C MET A 96 -6.65 -28.41 15.62
N ARG A 97 -7.58 -28.28 16.56
CA ARG A 97 -7.36 -28.62 17.98
C ARG A 97 -7.05 -30.11 18.17
N LYS A 98 -7.79 -30.99 17.50
CA LYS A 98 -7.49 -32.42 17.51
C LYS A 98 -6.11 -32.72 16.96
N LEU A 99 -5.76 -32.12 15.81
CA LEU A 99 -4.46 -32.30 15.15
C LEU A 99 -3.30 -31.86 16.02
N LEU A 100 -3.44 -30.72 16.72
CA LEU A 100 -2.38 -30.12 17.52
C LEU A 100 -2.37 -30.57 18.98
N GLY A 101 -3.38 -31.33 19.43
CA GLY A 101 -3.53 -31.74 20.82
C GLY A 101 -3.86 -30.59 21.77
N TYR A 102 -4.67 -29.62 21.30
CA TYR A 102 -5.16 -28.51 22.10
C TYR A 102 -6.62 -28.70 22.49
N GLU A 103 -7.00 -28.26 23.69
CA GLU A 103 -8.38 -28.31 24.16
C GLU A 103 -9.11 -26.98 23.86
N GLU A 104 -8.64 -25.88 24.46
CA GLU A 104 -9.27 -24.57 24.33
C GLU A 104 -8.32 -23.48 23.84
N GLU A 105 -7.04 -23.79 23.74
CA GLU A 105 -6.02 -22.82 23.32
C GLU A 105 -6.24 -22.33 21.90
N VAL A 106 -5.89 -21.06 21.68
CA VAL A 106 -5.88 -20.39 20.37
C VAL A 106 -4.62 -19.57 20.21
N SER A 107 -4.08 -19.50 18.99
CA SER A 107 -2.89 -18.71 18.69
C SER A 107 -3.17 -17.20 18.65
N GLY A 108 -4.43 -16.83 18.40
CA GLY A 108 -4.85 -15.44 18.34
C GLY A 108 -6.36 -15.32 18.18
N VAL A 109 -6.86 -14.13 18.52
CA VAL A 109 -8.28 -13.77 18.38
C VAL A 109 -8.36 -12.52 17.53
N GLU A 110 -9.14 -12.57 16.46
CA GLU A 110 -9.46 -11.41 15.64
C GLU A 110 -10.65 -10.65 16.24
N ILE A 111 -10.45 -9.35 16.46
CA ILE A 111 -11.49 -8.46 16.97
C ILE A 111 -11.84 -7.45 15.89
N ARG A 112 -13.09 -7.43 15.47
CA ARG A 112 -13.63 -6.45 14.53
C ARG A 112 -14.36 -5.35 15.29
N LEU A 113 -14.06 -4.13 14.94
CA LEU A 113 -14.79 -2.96 15.42
C LEU A 113 -15.98 -2.69 14.49
N ALA A 114 -16.95 -1.92 15.00
CA ALA A 114 -18.10 -1.51 14.21
C ALA A 114 -17.69 -0.74 12.95
N GLU A 115 -18.45 -0.88 11.88
CA GLU A 115 -18.22 -0.13 10.65
C GLU A 115 -18.27 1.38 10.90
N GLY A 116 -17.36 2.11 10.27
CA GLY A 116 -17.22 3.55 10.47
C GLY A 116 -16.29 3.97 11.61
N SER A 117 -15.68 3.03 12.35
CA SER A 117 -14.71 3.33 13.41
C SER A 117 -13.52 4.12 12.86
N THR A 118 -13.20 5.24 13.53
CA THR A 118 -12.08 6.09 13.16
C THR A 118 -10.73 5.53 13.65
N ALA A 119 -9.61 6.03 13.13
CA ALA A 119 -8.27 5.67 13.63
C ALA A 119 -8.07 5.99 15.11
N LYS A 120 -8.84 6.94 15.66
CA LYS A 120 -8.83 7.28 17.08
C LYS A 120 -9.54 6.22 17.90
N ASP A 121 -10.68 5.72 17.42
CA ASP A 121 -11.45 4.66 18.08
C ASP A 121 -10.67 3.36 18.13
N ILE A 122 -10.00 3.00 17.03
CA ILE A 122 -9.11 1.84 16.97
C ILE A 122 -8.00 1.93 18.01
N ARG A 123 -7.33 3.09 18.14
CA ARG A 123 -6.27 3.29 19.15
C ARG A 123 -6.79 3.21 20.57
N SER A 124 -8.00 3.74 20.82
CA SER A 124 -8.64 3.69 22.12
C SER A 124 -9.01 2.26 22.49
N ALA A 125 -9.59 1.51 21.55
CA ALA A 125 -9.94 0.10 21.72
C ALA A 125 -8.71 -0.74 22.04
N ILE A 126 -7.61 -0.58 21.29
CA ILE A 126 -6.35 -1.30 21.55
C ILE A 126 -5.83 -1.04 22.95
N LYS A 127 -5.84 0.23 23.40
CA LYS A 127 -5.39 0.58 24.75
C LYS A 127 -6.28 -0.03 25.83
N HIS A 128 -7.59 -0.02 25.62
CA HIS A 128 -8.55 -0.58 26.57
C HIS A 128 -8.37 -2.09 26.68
N ILE A 129 -8.39 -2.79 25.55
CA ILE A 129 -8.22 -4.25 25.50
C ILE A 129 -6.86 -4.67 26.07
N GLN A 130 -5.77 -3.97 25.72
CA GLN A 130 -4.44 -4.26 26.26
C GLN A 130 -4.39 -4.10 27.79
N LYS A 131 -5.12 -3.11 28.34
CA LYS A 131 -5.19 -2.87 29.78
C LYS A 131 -5.95 -4.00 30.49
N GLU A 132 -7.05 -4.47 29.91
CA GLU A 132 -7.87 -5.54 30.48
C GLU A 132 -7.18 -6.92 30.41
N LEU A 133 -6.50 -7.22 29.29
CA LEU A 133 -5.84 -8.51 29.09
C LEU A 133 -4.48 -8.62 29.81
N GLY A 134 -3.88 -7.48 30.19
CA GLY A 134 -2.57 -7.48 30.85
C GLY A 134 -1.37 -7.62 29.90
N PRO A 135 -0.13 -7.72 30.46
CA PRO A 135 1.11 -7.70 29.70
C PRO A 135 1.42 -8.99 28.94
N GLU A 136 0.78 -10.10 29.29
CA GLU A 136 1.01 -11.42 28.68
C GLU A 136 0.43 -11.50 27.26
N PHE A 137 -0.59 -10.73 26.97
CA PHE A 137 -1.23 -10.66 25.65
C PHE A 137 -0.73 -9.48 24.85
N LYS A 138 -0.58 -9.67 23.53
CA LYS A 138 -0.21 -8.62 22.59
C LYS A 138 -1.42 -8.23 21.76
N VAL A 139 -1.91 -7.01 21.94
CA VAL A 139 -2.98 -6.44 21.10
C VAL A 139 -2.34 -5.68 19.96
N LEU A 140 -2.49 -6.21 18.75
CA LEU A 140 -1.85 -5.69 17.56
C LEU A 140 -2.91 -5.12 16.61
N ASP A 141 -2.64 -3.93 16.08
CA ASP A 141 -3.38 -3.41 14.95
C ASP A 141 -2.86 -4.02 13.65
N ARG A 142 -3.60 -3.82 12.57
CA ARG A 142 -3.24 -4.23 11.21
C ARG A 142 -1.82 -3.80 10.80
N PHE A 143 -1.35 -2.65 11.29
CA PHE A 143 -0.01 -2.13 10.98
C PHE A 143 1.09 -2.82 11.77
N ARG A 144 0.79 -3.28 12.99
CA ARG A 144 1.74 -3.95 13.87
C ARG A 144 1.82 -5.45 13.65
N GLN A 145 0.83 -6.04 12.99
CA GLN A 145 0.86 -7.47 12.62
C GLN A 145 1.96 -7.76 11.60
N ASN A 146 2.16 -6.88 10.61
CA ASN A 146 3.19 -7.02 9.58
C ASN A 146 4.16 -5.83 9.56
N PRO A 147 5.01 -5.67 10.58
CA PRO A 147 5.86 -4.50 10.71
C PRO A 147 6.91 -4.36 9.59
N SER A 148 7.37 -5.48 9.02
CA SER A 148 8.34 -5.49 7.91
C SER A 148 7.74 -4.90 6.63
N LEU A 149 6.50 -5.27 6.29
CA LEU A 149 5.79 -4.76 5.13
C LEU A 149 5.56 -3.24 5.24
N TYR A 150 5.12 -2.76 6.40
CA TYR A 150 4.91 -1.32 6.60
C TYR A 150 6.21 -0.51 6.71
N LYS A 151 7.29 -1.11 7.22
CA LYS A 151 8.63 -0.49 7.15
C LYS A 151 9.08 -0.35 5.71
N MET A 152 8.93 -1.41 4.88
CA MET A 152 9.26 -1.37 3.46
C MET A 152 8.49 -0.27 2.72
N MET A 153 7.17 -0.19 2.90
CA MET A 153 6.34 0.87 2.32
C MET A 153 6.78 2.29 2.75
N ARG A 154 7.24 2.43 4.00
CA ARG A 154 7.76 3.72 4.50
C ARG A 154 9.08 4.09 3.84
N TYR A 155 9.99 3.14 3.68
CA TYR A 155 11.26 3.36 2.98
C TYR A 155 11.04 3.68 1.50
N GLU A 156 10.12 2.98 0.84
CA GLU A 156 9.72 3.27 -0.53
C GLU A 156 9.21 4.72 -0.68
N LYS A 157 8.28 5.15 0.19
CA LYS A 157 7.80 6.54 0.21
C LYS A 157 8.93 7.53 0.46
N ALA A 158 9.84 7.23 1.38
CA ALA A 158 10.99 8.10 1.65
C ALA A 158 11.94 8.19 0.46
N ALA A 159 12.20 7.08 -0.25
CA ALA A 159 13.01 7.06 -1.46
C ALA A 159 12.37 7.89 -2.59
N ILE A 160 11.07 7.71 -2.83
CA ILE A 160 10.32 8.51 -3.82
C ILE A 160 10.40 10.00 -3.46
N PHE A 161 10.21 10.36 -2.21
CA PHE A 161 10.29 11.74 -1.74
C PHE A 161 11.69 12.34 -1.96
N LEU A 162 12.75 11.57 -1.71
CA LEU A 162 14.13 11.98 -1.94
C LEU A 162 14.41 12.20 -3.43
N ILE A 163 13.92 11.33 -4.31
CA ILE A 163 14.00 11.49 -5.76
C ILE A 163 13.28 12.76 -6.20
N LEU A 164 12.08 13.03 -5.69
CA LEU A 164 11.32 14.24 -6.01
C LEU A 164 12.07 15.52 -5.58
N ILE A 165 12.68 15.54 -4.38
CA ILE A 165 13.52 16.65 -3.94
C ILE A 165 14.68 16.87 -4.91
N PHE A 166 15.35 15.80 -5.32
CA PHE A 166 16.47 15.90 -6.26
C PHE A 166 16.03 16.48 -7.62
N VAL A 167 14.90 16.04 -8.15
CA VAL A 167 14.30 16.59 -9.37
C VAL A 167 13.98 18.08 -9.21
N ILE A 168 13.39 18.47 -8.07
CA ILE A 168 13.10 19.89 -7.77
C ILE A 168 14.37 20.73 -7.76
N ILE A 169 15.48 20.24 -7.19
CA ILE A 169 16.76 20.93 -7.18
C ILE A 169 17.27 21.14 -8.61
N ILE A 170 17.21 20.11 -9.47
CA ILE A 170 17.63 20.24 -10.87
C ILE A 170 16.79 21.29 -11.60
N ILE A 171 15.47 21.28 -11.42
CA ILE A 171 14.56 22.26 -12.02
C ILE A 171 14.88 23.67 -11.50
N ALA A 172 15.17 23.79 -10.20
CA ALA A 172 15.55 25.05 -9.59
C ALA A 172 16.81 25.66 -10.23
N LEU A 173 17.84 24.84 -10.45
CA LEU A 173 19.08 25.26 -11.12
C LEU A 173 18.82 25.67 -12.57
N ASN A 174 17.98 24.97 -13.29
CA ASN A 174 17.59 25.33 -14.66
C ASN A 174 16.86 26.68 -14.72
N ILE A 175 15.88 26.90 -13.84
CA ILE A 175 15.15 28.17 -13.77
C ILE A 175 16.11 29.32 -13.39
N PHE A 176 17.00 29.07 -12.41
CA PHE A 176 18.00 30.07 -12.01
C PHE A 176 18.91 30.47 -13.20
N GLY A 177 19.41 29.51 -13.95
CA GLY A 177 20.23 29.72 -15.13
C GLY A 177 19.48 30.51 -16.23
N SER A 178 18.26 30.09 -16.54
CA SER A 178 17.41 30.71 -17.56
C SER A 178 17.09 32.18 -17.23
N ILE A 179 16.70 32.50 -16.00
CA ILE A 179 16.41 33.86 -15.57
C ILE A 179 17.69 34.69 -15.57
N THR A 180 18.82 34.11 -15.14
CA THR A 180 20.11 34.83 -15.17
C THR A 180 20.49 35.19 -16.60
N MET A 181 20.36 34.25 -17.53
CA MET A 181 20.63 34.50 -18.96
C MET A 181 19.70 35.55 -19.54
N LEU A 182 18.40 35.48 -19.24
CA LEU A 182 17.42 36.48 -19.65
C LEU A 182 17.79 37.90 -19.18
N ILE A 183 18.22 38.06 -17.92
CA ILE A 183 18.64 39.35 -17.38
C ILE A 183 19.88 39.89 -18.11
N ILE A 184 20.82 39.00 -18.44
CA ILE A 184 22.05 39.39 -19.18
C ILE A 184 21.69 39.81 -20.61
N GLU A 185 20.85 39.07 -21.32
CA GLU A 185 20.39 39.40 -22.66
C GLU A 185 19.59 40.70 -22.70
N LYS A 186 18.84 41.00 -21.66
CA LYS A 186 18.02 42.21 -21.55
C LYS A 186 18.71 43.37 -20.85
N LYS A 187 20.03 43.33 -20.70
CA LYS A 187 20.78 44.35 -19.99
C LYS A 187 20.61 45.74 -20.60
N ASP A 188 20.71 45.89 -21.92
CA ASP A 188 20.56 47.16 -22.63
C ASP A 188 19.13 47.71 -22.52
N ASP A 189 18.12 46.82 -22.54
CA ASP A 189 16.73 47.19 -22.31
C ASP A 189 16.54 47.71 -20.87
N ILE A 190 17.17 47.04 -19.88
CA ILE A 190 17.14 47.46 -18.47
C ILE A 190 17.75 48.85 -18.29
N GLU A 191 18.88 49.15 -18.94
CA GLU A 191 19.51 50.46 -18.88
C GLU A 191 18.63 51.55 -19.54
N THR A 192 17.96 51.20 -20.63
CA THR A 192 16.97 52.06 -21.28
C THR A 192 15.78 52.36 -20.36
N TYR A 193 15.23 51.34 -19.70
CA TYR A 193 14.13 51.55 -18.75
C TYR A 193 14.54 52.40 -17.55
N ARG A 194 15.79 52.23 -17.04
CA ARG A 194 16.33 53.12 -15.99
C ARG A 194 16.42 54.56 -16.43
N SER A 195 16.87 54.79 -17.66
CA SER A 195 16.95 56.14 -18.25
C SER A 195 15.58 56.80 -18.39
N LEU A 196 14.52 55.98 -18.58
CA LEU A 196 13.12 56.40 -18.62
C LEU A 196 12.49 56.56 -17.23
N GLY A 197 13.27 56.33 -16.14
CA GLY A 197 12.81 56.50 -14.76
C GLY A 197 12.30 55.24 -14.07
N ALA A 198 12.51 54.03 -14.64
CA ALA A 198 12.15 52.80 -13.97
C ALA A 198 13.04 52.56 -12.75
N THR A 199 12.44 52.22 -11.63
CA THR A 199 13.15 51.87 -10.40
C THR A 199 13.63 50.41 -10.43
N ASP A 200 14.73 50.11 -9.74
CA ASP A 200 15.24 48.75 -9.60
C ASP A 200 14.20 47.80 -8.98
N GLN A 201 13.34 48.32 -8.11
CA GLN A 201 12.26 47.55 -7.53
C GLN A 201 11.21 47.10 -8.58
N MET A 202 10.89 47.99 -9.51
CA MET A 202 9.96 47.71 -10.61
C MET A 202 10.57 46.65 -11.55
N LEU A 203 11.84 46.81 -11.92
CA LEU A 203 12.55 45.85 -12.76
C LEU A 203 12.62 44.45 -12.10
N ARG A 204 13.02 44.40 -10.82
CA ARG A 204 13.04 43.13 -10.07
C ARG A 204 11.67 42.44 -10.04
N ARG A 205 10.61 43.21 -9.81
CA ARG A 205 9.23 42.65 -9.78
C ARG A 205 8.85 42.11 -11.15
N THR A 206 9.19 42.77 -12.24
CA THR A 206 8.89 42.33 -13.61
C THR A 206 9.58 41.00 -13.91
N PHE A 207 10.89 40.89 -13.74
CA PHE A 207 11.64 39.67 -14.02
C PHE A 207 11.28 38.52 -13.06
N THR A 208 10.93 38.80 -11.81
CA THR A 208 10.44 37.78 -10.89
C THR A 208 9.08 37.23 -11.33
N LEU A 209 8.17 38.11 -11.75
CA LEU A 209 6.86 37.70 -12.26
C LEU A 209 6.98 36.92 -13.57
N GLU A 210 7.91 37.30 -14.45
CA GLU A 210 8.17 36.55 -15.69
C GLU A 210 8.63 35.13 -15.40
N GLY A 211 9.62 34.92 -14.54
CA GLY A 211 10.08 33.61 -14.12
C GLY A 211 8.99 32.79 -13.40
N TRP A 212 8.16 33.46 -12.60
CA TRP A 212 7.03 32.81 -11.93
C TRP A 212 5.94 32.40 -12.91
N LEU A 213 5.62 33.23 -13.93
CA LEU A 213 4.65 32.87 -14.97
C LEU A 213 5.11 31.68 -15.80
N ILE A 214 6.40 31.58 -16.12
CA ILE A 214 6.96 30.39 -16.79
C ILE A 214 6.74 29.15 -15.94
N SER A 215 6.98 29.24 -14.62
CA SER A 215 6.73 28.12 -13.70
C SER A 215 5.25 27.74 -13.63
N LEU A 216 4.32 28.70 -13.65
CA LEU A 216 2.88 28.46 -13.65
C LEU A 216 2.39 27.82 -14.95
N LEU A 217 2.94 28.23 -16.10
CA LEU A 217 2.63 27.58 -17.38
C LEU A 217 3.10 26.12 -17.40
N GLY A 218 4.30 25.86 -16.90
CA GLY A 218 4.82 24.51 -16.73
C GLY A 218 3.96 23.66 -15.77
N LEU A 219 3.52 24.25 -14.66
CA LEU A 219 2.60 23.62 -13.72
C LEU A 219 1.26 23.27 -14.38
N ALA A 220 0.66 24.19 -15.12
CA ALA A 220 -0.62 23.95 -15.82
C ALA A 220 -0.48 22.80 -16.84
N ALA A 221 0.57 22.81 -17.66
CA ALA A 221 0.83 21.74 -18.60
C ALA A 221 1.08 20.38 -17.88
N GLY A 222 1.89 20.40 -16.82
CA GLY A 222 2.17 19.21 -16.01
C GLY A 222 0.92 18.63 -15.34
N LEU A 223 0.01 19.48 -14.84
CA LEU A 223 -1.27 19.07 -14.27
C LEU A 223 -2.17 18.41 -15.32
N VAL A 224 -2.29 18.98 -16.50
CA VAL A 224 -3.10 18.40 -17.59
C VAL A 224 -2.59 17.01 -17.94
N VAL A 225 -1.27 16.85 -18.12
CA VAL A 225 -0.66 15.55 -18.44
C VAL A 225 -0.79 14.58 -17.27
N GLY A 226 -0.50 15.01 -16.04
CA GLY A 226 -0.53 14.15 -14.85
C GLY A 226 -1.94 13.67 -14.50
N ILE A 227 -2.92 14.56 -14.51
CA ILE A 227 -4.33 14.22 -14.27
C ILE A 227 -4.84 13.33 -15.41
N GLY A 228 -4.54 13.69 -16.67
CA GLY A 228 -4.93 12.91 -17.83
C GLY A 228 -4.39 11.48 -17.80
N PHE A 229 -3.12 11.31 -17.44
CA PHE A 229 -2.51 9.99 -17.27
C PHE A 229 -3.13 9.21 -16.11
N SER A 230 -3.37 9.87 -14.97
CA SER A 230 -4.00 9.24 -13.80
C SER A 230 -5.42 8.75 -14.11
N LEU A 231 -6.23 9.56 -14.80
CA LEU A 231 -7.56 9.18 -15.24
C LEU A 231 -7.52 8.05 -16.28
N ALA A 232 -6.59 8.11 -17.23
CA ALA A 232 -6.38 7.06 -18.21
C ALA A 232 -6.00 5.73 -17.52
N GLN A 233 -5.13 5.77 -16.51
CA GLN A 233 -4.77 4.59 -15.72
C GLN A 233 -5.99 4.03 -14.96
N GLN A 234 -6.83 4.88 -14.36
CA GLN A 234 -8.05 4.44 -13.68
C GLN A 234 -9.04 3.76 -14.62
N HIS A 235 -9.15 4.26 -15.85
CA HIS A 235 -10.12 3.74 -16.83
C HIS A 235 -9.59 2.53 -17.61
N PHE A 236 -8.35 2.58 -18.07
CA PHE A 236 -7.79 1.57 -18.97
C PHE A 236 -6.88 0.55 -18.26
N GLY A 237 -6.35 0.86 -17.08
CA GLY A 237 -5.49 -0.06 -16.33
C GLY A 237 -4.21 -0.45 -17.06
N PHE A 238 -3.53 0.48 -17.75
CA PHE A 238 -2.30 0.20 -18.52
C PHE A 238 -1.20 -0.42 -17.69
N ILE A 239 -1.03 0.06 -16.45
CA ILE A 239 -0.03 -0.46 -15.53
C ILE A 239 -0.69 -1.58 -14.73
N LYS A 240 -0.26 -2.81 -14.99
CA LYS A 240 -0.73 -4.00 -14.27
C LYS A 240 0.15 -4.29 -13.07
N MET A 241 -0.43 -4.86 -12.01
CA MET A 241 0.34 -5.38 -10.89
C MET A 241 1.08 -6.66 -11.30
N PRO A 242 2.39 -6.77 -10.98
CA PRO A 242 3.12 -8.02 -11.20
C PRO A 242 2.66 -9.07 -10.17
N GLY A 243 2.18 -10.22 -10.65
CA GLY A 243 1.70 -11.33 -9.82
C GLY A 243 0.21 -11.60 -9.97
N SER A 244 -0.27 -12.64 -9.31
CA SER A 244 -1.70 -12.97 -9.26
C SER A 244 -2.36 -12.17 -8.14
N PHE A 245 -2.83 -10.98 -8.46
CA PHE A 245 -3.63 -10.15 -7.54
C PHE A 245 -5.08 -10.10 -8.04
N LEU A 246 -6.02 -9.94 -7.11
CA LEU A 246 -7.44 -9.73 -7.38
C LEU A 246 -7.70 -8.52 -8.28
N VAL A 247 -6.87 -7.51 -8.17
CA VAL A 247 -6.93 -6.30 -9.00
C VAL A 247 -5.82 -6.37 -10.04
N ASN A 248 -6.19 -6.56 -11.30
CA ASN A 248 -5.25 -6.66 -12.42
C ASN A 248 -4.51 -5.33 -12.71
N ALA A 249 -5.11 -4.19 -12.37
CA ALA A 249 -4.53 -2.88 -12.60
C ALA A 249 -4.03 -2.24 -11.30
N TYR A 250 -2.91 -1.53 -11.37
CA TYR A 250 -2.41 -0.76 -10.23
C TYR A 250 -3.43 0.31 -9.82
N PRO A 251 -3.95 0.28 -8.56
CA PRO A 251 -4.98 1.20 -8.12
C PRO A 251 -4.41 2.62 -7.99
N VAL A 252 -4.92 3.54 -8.78
CA VAL A 252 -4.60 4.97 -8.70
C VAL A 252 -5.79 5.71 -8.13
N ILE A 253 -5.61 6.42 -7.04
CA ILE A 253 -6.65 7.25 -6.42
C ILE A 253 -6.21 8.71 -6.54
N LEU A 254 -6.96 9.48 -7.32
CA LEU A 254 -6.74 10.92 -7.46
C LEU A 254 -7.49 11.65 -6.33
N GLN A 255 -6.75 12.26 -5.41
CA GLN A 255 -7.33 13.09 -4.35
C GLN A 255 -7.17 14.56 -4.70
N TRP A 256 -8.25 15.33 -4.67
CA TRP A 256 -8.22 16.76 -4.98
C TRP A 256 -7.35 17.57 -4.01
N GLN A 257 -7.17 17.08 -2.78
CA GLN A 257 -6.30 17.68 -1.78
C GLN A 257 -4.83 17.62 -2.21
N ASP A 258 -4.39 16.51 -2.81
CA ASP A 258 -3.02 16.34 -3.30
C ASP A 258 -2.77 17.23 -4.51
N VAL A 259 -3.75 17.41 -5.38
CA VAL A 259 -3.69 18.32 -6.52
C VAL A 259 -3.52 19.76 -6.05
N LEU A 260 -4.32 20.20 -5.07
CA LEU A 260 -4.21 21.55 -4.50
C LEU A 260 -2.88 21.75 -3.78
N ALA A 261 -2.41 20.78 -3.01
CA ALA A 261 -1.12 20.82 -2.34
C ALA A 261 0.04 20.95 -3.36
N THR A 262 -0.05 20.23 -4.48
CA THR A 262 0.92 20.29 -5.57
C THR A 262 0.91 21.66 -6.22
N ILE A 263 -0.26 22.22 -6.54
CA ILE A 263 -0.41 23.57 -7.11
C ILE A 263 0.22 24.60 -6.18
N ALA A 264 -0.15 24.58 -4.90
CA ALA A 264 0.37 25.54 -3.93
C ALA A 264 1.88 25.40 -3.73
N GLY A 265 2.38 24.17 -3.63
CA GLY A 265 3.79 23.86 -3.44
C GLY A 265 4.64 24.32 -4.62
N VAL A 266 4.27 23.98 -5.85
CA VAL A 266 5.03 24.35 -7.06
C VAL A 266 4.95 25.85 -7.32
N ALA A 267 3.79 26.48 -7.13
CA ALA A 267 3.65 27.94 -7.29
C ALA A 267 4.54 28.69 -6.29
N LEU A 268 4.58 28.26 -5.03
CA LEU A 268 5.42 28.88 -3.98
C LEU A 268 6.91 28.68 -4.27
N ILE A 269 7.31 27.45 -4.58
CA ILE A 269 8.72 27.11 -4.89
C ILE A 269 9.17 27.85 -6.14
N GLY A 270 8.37 27.87 -7.20
CA GLY A 270 8.65 28.59 -8.43
C GLY A 270 8.85 30.09 -8.19
N TYR A 271 8.04 30.70 -7.34
CA TYR A 271 8.21 32.10 -6.96
C TYR A 271 9.52 32.35 -6.21
N ILE A 272 9.86 31.54 -5.22
CA ILE A 272 11.09 31.65 -4.43
C ILE A 272 12.32 31.50 -5.34
N ILE A 273 12.30 30.50 -6.24
CA ILE A 273 13.41 30.23 -7.15
C ILE A 273 13.59 31.39 -8.14
N ALA A 274 12.50 31.97 -8.66
CA ALA A 274 12.57 33.12 -9.56
C ALA A 274 13.13 34.39 -8.87
N LEU A 275 12.88 34.52 -7.57
CA LEU A 275 13.32 35.67 -6.80
C LEU A 275 14.85 35.74 -6.59
N LEU A 276 15.52 34.61 -6.48
CA LEU A 276 16.94 34.49 -6.14
C LEU A 276 17.87 35.13 -7.21
N PRO A 277 17.80 34.77 -8.53
CA PRO A 277 18.66 35.33 -9.55
C PRO A 277 18.39 36.82 -9.78
N VAL A 278 17.12 37.20 -9.67
CA VAL A 278 16.71 38.60 -9.87
C VAL A 278 17.30 39.50 -8.78
N ARG A 279 17.27 39.11 -7.51
CA ARG A 279 17.87 39.88 -6.42
C ARG A 279 19.38 39.96 -6.52
N ARG A 280 20.05 38.97 -7.13
CA ARG A 280 21.50 38.94 -7.27
C ARG A 280 21.99 39.78 -8.43
N ASN A 281 21.28 39.79 -9.57
CA ASN A 281 21.74 40.40 -10.83
C ASN A 281 21.19 41.80 -11.08
N ILE A 282 20.08 42.19 -10.47
CA ILE A 282 19.54 43.57 -10.55
C ILE A 282 19.84 44.28 -9.22
N ARG A 283 21.00 44.94 -9.18
CA ARG A 283 21.40 45.83 -8.10
C ARG A 283 21.43 47.26 -8.58
#